data_a62333b68e8d97665b721d92fe3b09e9
#
_entry.id   a62333b68e8d97665b721d92fe3b09e9
#
_cell.length_a   1.000
_cell.length_b   1.000
_cell.length_c   1.000
_cell.angle_alpha   90.00
_cell.angle_beta   90.00
_cell.angle_gamma   90.00
#
_symmetry.space_group_name_H-M   'P 1'
#
loop_
_entity.id
_entity.type
_entity.pdbx_description
1 polymer ?
#
loop_
_entity_poly.entity_id
_entity_poly.type
_entity_poly.pdbx_seq_one_letter_code
_entity_poly.pdbx_strand_id
1 'polypeptide(L)'
;AVVISHFHGDHINGLRNKAGALVFPKAKIYVPTTEWNWWMDDARMAAAPEAMKNAFAATRRVFAPIASAVVRFEPGADVLPGVRSIPAFGHTPGHTAFAIEGGSRKVMFWADNTNIAALFVRHPDWSAVFDMDADAARATRRKLADMAIDSDMLVAGYHLPGAAIGTLSRRGSGYEFAPLEK
;
A
#
# COMPACT_ATOMS: atom_id res chain seq x y z
N ALA A 1 -13.71 10.26 1.92
CA ALA A 1 -12.31 10.19 1.46
C ALA A 1 -12.00 8.81 0.91
N VAL A 2 -11.14 8.74 -0.10
CA VAL A 2 -10.47 7.51 -0.55
C VAL A 2 -8.97 7.73 -0.34
N VAL A 3 -8.31 6.82 0.38
CA VAL A 3 -6.87 6.90 0.66
C VAL A 3 -6.19 5.74 -0.05
N ILE A 4 -5.22 6.05 -0.89
CA ILE A 4 -4.49 5.09 -1.72
C ILE A 4 -3.12 4.84 -1.11
N SER A 5 -2.73 3.56 -1.03
CA SER A 5 -1.43 3.14 -0.50
C SER A 5 -0.32 3.22 -1.55
N HIS A 6 -0.61 2.84 -2.79
CA HIS A 6 0.32 2.81 -3.92
C HIS A 6 -0.45 2.65 -5.24
N PHE A 7 0.26 2.70 -6.39
CA PHE A 7 -0.38 2.85 -7.70
C PHE A 7 -0.39 1.59 -8.56
N HIS A 8 -0.29 0.39 -7.99
CA HIS A 8 -0.59 -0.81 -8.75
C HIS A 8 -2.08 -0.86 -9.15
N GLY A 9 -2.36 -1.50 -10.29
CA GLY A 9 -3.67 -1.42 -10.93
C GLY A 9 -4.84 -1.91 -10.09
N ASP A 10 -4.65 -2.97 -9.29
CA ASP A 10 -5.66 -3.54 -8.40
C ASP A 10 -6.03 -2.62 -7.22
N HIS A 11 -5.21 -1.61 -6.93
CA HIS A 11 -5.46 -0.60 -5.90
C HIS A 11 -6.06 0.71 -6.45
N ILE A 12 -5.87 1.01 -7.73
CA ILE A 12 -6.31 2.30 -8.30
C ILE A 12 -7.39 2.18 -9.37
N ASN A 13 -7.52 1.04 -10.06
CA ASN A 13 -8.48 0.89 -11.16
C ASN A 13 -9.94 1.07 -10.72
N GLY A 14 -10.26 0.84 -9.44
CA GLY A 14 -11.57 1.08 -8.85
C GLY A 14 -11.95 2.55 -8.69
N LEU A 15 -11.03 3.50 -8.90
CA LEU A 15 -11.33 4.93 -8.83
C LEU A 15 -12.25 5.43 -9.97
N ARG A 16 -12.20 4.74 -11.11
CA ARG A 16 -13.01 5.09 -12.29
C ARG A 16 -13.75 3.87 -12.82
N ASN A 17 -14.98 4.08 -13.27
CA ASN A 17 -15.77 3.04 -13.93
C ASN A 17 -15.36 2.89 -15.42
N LYS A 18 -15.97 1.92 -16.11
CA LYS A 18 -15.70 1.67 -17.54
C LYS A 18 -16.01 2.86 -18.45
N ALA A 19 -16.94 3.73 -18.07
CA ALA A 19 -17.25 4.96 -18.80
C ALA A 19 -16.29 6.12 -18.47
N GLY A 20 -15.32 5.88 -17.57
CA GLY A 20 -14.32 6.88 -17.19
C GLY A 20 -14.76 7.85 -16.09
N ALA A 21 -15.97 7.73 -15.55
CA ALA A 21 -16.45 8.57 -14.46
C ALA A 21 -15.87 8.10 -13.11
N LEU A 22 -15.72 9.05 -12.16
CA LEU A 22 -15.35 8.71 -10.78
C LEU A 22 -16.38 7.79 -10.13
N VAL A 23 -15.92 6.72 -9.49
CA VAL A 23 -16.79 5.82 -8.70
C VAL A 23 -17.20 6.49 -7.39
N PHE A 24 -16.36 7.34 -6.85
CA PHE A 24 -16.60 8.08 -5.60
C PHE A 24 -16.60 9.60 -5.85
N PRO A 25 -17.62 10.17 -6.54
CA PRO A 25 -17.56 11.55 -7.05
C PRO A 25 -17.58 12.62 -5.94
N LYS A 26 -17.97 12.25 -4.72
CA LYS A 26 -17.98 13.16 -3.55
C LYS A 26 -16.75 13.01 -2.67
N ALA A 27 -15.87 12.04 -2.93
CA ALA A 27 -14.68 11.80 -2.13
C ALA A 27 -13.48 12.57 -2.67
N LYS A 28 -12.67 13.12 -1.77
CA LYS A 28 -11.29 13.50 -2.08
C LYS A 28 -10.43 12.23 -2.14
N ILE A 29 -9.47 12.21 -3.06
CA ILE A 29 -8.58 11.07 -3.28
C ILE A 29 -7.21 11.46 -2.74
N TYR A 30 -6.80 10.81 -1.65
CA TYR A 30 -5.52 11.06 -0.99
C TYR A 30 -4.48 10.06 -1.49
N VAL A 31 -3.31 10.55 -1.90
CA VAL A 31 -2.23 9.73 -2.45
C VAL A 31 -0.87 10.13 -1.87
N PRO A 32 0.10 9.18 -1.72
CA PRO A 32 1.45 9.52 -1.29
C PRO A 32 2.16 10.41 -2.32
N THR A 33 2.77 11.52 -1.88
CA THR A 33 3.54 12.43 -2.76
C THR A 33 4.67 11.69 -3.47
N THR A 34 5.39 10.81 -2.77
CA THR A 34 6.50 10.03 -3.33
C THR A 34 6.03 9.13 -4.46
N GLU A 35 4.90 8.45 -4.28
CA GLU A 35 4.29 7.58 -5.29
C GLU A 35 3.84 8.39 -6.50
N TRP A 36 3.14 9.50 -6.26
CA TRP A 36 2.71 10.41 -7.32
C TRP A 36 3.87 10.93 -8.14
N ASN A 37 4.91 11.47 -7.49
CA ASN A 37 6.06 12.05 -8.17
C ASN A 37 6.81 11.03 -9.00
N TRP A 38 6.88 9.78 -8.54
CA TRP A 38 7.56 8.71 -9.29
C TRP A 38 6.79 8.33 -10.57
N TRP A 39 5.48 8.07 -10.46
CA TRP A 39 4.66 7.61 -11.58
C TRP A 39 4.29 8.72 -12.58
N MET A 40 4.30 9.97 -12.16
CA MET A 40 4.00 11.12 -13.02
C MET A 40 5.24 11.77 -13.64
N ASP A 41 6.44 11.25 -13.40
CA ASP A 41 7.69 11.74 -13.95
C ASP A 41 7.88 11.28 -15.41
N ASP A 42 7.89 12.24 -16.35
CA ASP A 42 8.00 11.97 -17.78
C ASP A 42 9.38 11.41 -18.16
N ALA A 43 10.44 11.87 -17.50
CA ALA A 43 11.79 11.39 -17.77
C ALA A 43 11.95 9.93 -17.33
N ARG A 44 11.38 9.55 -16.18
CA ARG A 44 11.35 8.15 -15.72
C ARG A 44 10.56 7.26 -16.67
N MET A 45 9.38 7.70 -17.09
CA MET A 45 8.57 6.95 -18.06
C MET A 45 9.33 6.75 -19.37
N ALA A 46 9.98 7.79 -19.89
CA ALA A 46 10.73 7.71 -21.16
C ALA A 46 11.92 6.73 -21.06
N ALA A 47 12.62 6.71 -19.93
CA ALA A 47 13.78 5.85 -19.69
C ALA A 47 13.40 4.42 -19.26
N ALA A 48 12.14 4.13 -18.95
CA ALA A 48 11.72 2.84 -18.41
C ALA A 48 11.74 1.73 -19.48
N PRO A 49 11.96 0.46 -19.08
CA PRO A 49 11.72 -0.70 -19.95
C PRO A 49 10.26 -0.74 -20.44
N GLU A 50 10.01 -1.34 -21.59
CA GLU A 50 8.70 -1.33 -22.26
C GLU A 50 7.56 -1.85 -21.36
N ALA A 51 7.80 -2.94 -20.61
CA ALA A 51 6.84 -3.48 -19.67
C ALA A 51 6.44 -2.45 -18.59
N MET A 52 7.41 -1.66 -18.11
CA MET A 52 7.19 -0.63 -17.11
C MET A 52 6.49 0.61 -17.71
N LYS A 53 6.76 0.96 -18.99
CA LYS A 53 6.03 2.03 -19.69
C LYS A 53 4.54 1.77 -19.74
N ASN A 54 4.13 0.52 -19.93
CA ASN A 54 2.72 0.13 -19.89
C ASN A 54 2.10 0.38 -18.50
N ALA A 55 2.84 0.12 -17.42
CA ALA A 55 2.39 0.41 -16.06
C ALA A 55 2.26 1.93 -15.82
N PHE A 56 3.23 2.74 -16.27
CA PHE A 56 3.14 4.21 -16.23
C PHE A 56 1.91 4.71 -16.99
N ALA A 57 1.69 4.23 -18.21
CA ALA A 57 0.55 4.62 -19.03
C ALA A 57 -0.78 4.23 -18.39
N ALA A 58 -0.88 3.04 -17.80
CA ALA A 58 -2.08 2.58 -17.11
C ALA A 58 -2.39 3.45 -15.89
N THR A 59 -1.40 3.76 -15.07
CA THR A 59 -1.51 4.63 -13.89
C THR A 59 -1.96 6.04 -14.30
N ARG A 60 -1.32 6.63 -15.30
CA ARG A 60 -1.65 7.98 -15.80
C ARG A 60 -3.05 8.05 -16.39
N ARG A 61 -3.50 7.00 -17.09
CA ARG A 61 -4.88 6.92 -17.58
C ARG A 61 -5.91 7.00 -16.46
N VAL A 62 -5.61 6.46 -15.28
CA VAL A 62 -6.48 6.58 -14.11
C VAL A 62 -6.47 7.99 -13.56
N PHE A 63 -5.30 8.56 -13.31
CA PHE A 63 -5.16 9.79 -12.53
C PHE A 63 -5.25 11.08 -13.35
N ALA A 64 -4.79 11.12 -14.61
CA ALA A 64 -4.76 12.36 -15.39
C ALA A 64 -6.14 13.07 -15.47
N PRO A 65 -7.27 12.35 -15.73
CA PRO A 65 -8.57 12.99 -15.79
C PRO A 65 -9.13 13.48 -14.44
N ILE A 66 -8.55 13.01 -13.33
CA ILE A 66 -9.03 13.30 -11.96
C ILE A 66 -7.99 14.02 -11.11
N ALA A 67 -6.93 14.52 -11.72
CA ALA A 67 -5.80 15.14 -11.01
C ALA A 67 -6.24 16.29 -10.09
N SER A 68 -7.28 17.04 -10.44
CA SER A 68 -7.83 18.12 -9.62
C SER A 68 -8.54 17.64 -8.34
N ALA A 69 -8.95 16.37 -8.28
CA ALA A 69 -9.57 15.75 -7.10
C ALA A 69 -8.56 15.09 -6.17
N VAL A 70 -7.28 15.04 -6.58
CA VAL A 70 -6.21 14.37 -5.83
C VAL A 70 -5.59 15.33 -4.82
N VAL A 71 -5.46 14.85 -3.59
CA VAL A 71 -4.73 15.50 -2.49
C VAL A 71 -3.49 14.67 -2.18
N ARG A 72 -2.31 15.25 -2.28
CA ARG A 72 -1.05 14.57 -1.99
C ARG A 72 -0.68 14.77 -0.53
N PHE A 73 -0.21 13.72 0.12
CA PHE A 73 0.30 13.75 1.50
C PHE A 73 1.76 13.29 1.56
N GLU A 74 2.50 13.86 2.51
CA GLU A 74 3.90 13.51 2.74
C GLU A 74 4.01 12.21 3.57
N PRO A 75 5.08 11.42 3.37
CA PRO A 75 5.35 10.24 4.19
C PRO A 75 5.43 10.61 5.69
N GLY A 76 4.73 9.84 6.53
CA GLY A 76 4.67 10.06 7.97
C GLY A 76 3.65 11.12 8.44
N ALA A 77 2.91 11.74 7.52
CA ALA A 77 1.89 12.73 7.85
C ALA A 77 0.59 12.10 8.38
N ASP A 78 -0.17 12.86 9.14
CA ASP A 78 -1.56 12.58 9.43
C ASP A 78 -2.41 12.90 8.20
N VAL A 79 -2.97 11.88 7.56
CA VAL A 79 -3.71 12.00 6.29
C VAL A 79 -5.14 12.43 6.54
N LEU A 80 -5.75 11.86 7.56
CA LEU A 80 -7.09 12.15 8.04
C LEU A 80 -7.09 12.05 9.58
N PRO A 81 -8.09 12.59 10.28
CA PRO A 81 -8.23 12.36 11.72
C PRO A 81 -8.21 10.85 12.04
N GLY A 82 -7.27 10.43 12.87
CA GLY A 82 -7.06 9.03 13.25
C GLY A 82 -6.42 8.14 12.17
N VAL A 83 -5.92 8.70 11.08
CA VAL A 83 -5.21 7.95 10.02
C VAL A 83 -3.86 8.59 9.74
N ARG A 84 -2.79 7.93 10.19
CA ARG A 84 -1.40 8.34 9.99
C ARG A 84 -0.71 7.47 8.96
N SER A 85 -0.03 8.08 7.99
CA SER A 85 0.77 7.36 7.01
C SER A 85 2.08 6.85 7.60
N ILE A 86 2.51 5.66 7.16
CA ILE A 86 3.79 5.05 7.53
C ILE A 86 4.53 4.74 6.23
N PRO A 87 5.72 5.33 5.99
CA PRO A 87 6.53 4.98 4.83
C PRO A 87 6.82 3.48 4.80
N ALA A 88 6.42 2.83 3.71
CA ALA A 88 6.53 1.38 3.52
C ALA A 88 7.15 1.04 2.15
N PHE A 89 8.21 1.77 1.78
CA PHE A 89 8.84 1.72 0.47
C PHE A 89 9.43 0.34 0.16
N GLY A 90 9.50 0.03 -1.13
CA GLY A 90 10.10 -1.19 -1.68
C GLY A 90 9.19 -1.93 -2.63
N HIS A 91 7.94 -2.25 -2.22
CA HIS A 91 6.94 -2.82 -3.12
C HIS A 91 6.68 -1.88 -4.31
N THR A 92 6.44 -0.61 -4.02
CA THR A 92 6.62 0.51 -4.96
C THR A 92 7.45 1.60 -4.30
N PRO A 93 7.99 2.59 -5.06
CA PRO A 93 8.83 3.65 -4.51
C PRO A 93 8.17 4.53 -3.46
N GLY A 94 6.86 4.68 -3.51
CA GLY A 94 6.08 5.46 -2.55
C GLY A 94 5.05 4.65 -1.77
N HIS A 95 5.14 3.32 -1.78
CA HIS A 95 4.23 2.45 -1.05
C HIS A 95 4.10 2.88 0.41
N THR A 96 2.87 2.95 0.90
CA THR A 96 2.53 3.52 2.20
C THR A 96 1.57 2.59 2.95
N ALA A 97 1.91 2.28 4.19
CA ALA A 97 1.02 1.68 5.16
C ALA A 97 0.32 2.78 5.99
N PHE A 98 -0.70 2.43 6.75
CA PHE A 98 -1.45 3.38 7.57
C PHE A 98 -1.66 2.84 8.97
N ALA A 99 -1.37 3.64 9.99
CA ALA A 99 -1.85 3.42 11.34
C ALA A 99 -3.23 4.07 11.47
N ILE A 100 -4.22 3.28 11.87
CA ILE A 100 -5.62 3.71 12.00
C ILE A 100 -6.01 3.59 13.47
N GLU A 101 -6.43 4.71 14.05
CA GLU A 101 -6.91 4.82 15.43
C GLU A 101 -8.39 5.15 15.42
N GLY A 102 -9.19 4.43 16.17
CA GLY A 102 -10.64 4.67 16.20
C GLY A 102 -11.42 3.64 17.03
N GLY A 103 -10.71 2.74 17.69
CA GLY A 103 -11.27 1.70 18.54
C GLY A 103 -10.41 1.40 19.75
N SER A 104 -10.69 0.26 20.39
CA SER A 104 -9.90 -0.24 21.54
C SER A 104 -8.48 -0.67 21.16
N ARG A 105 -8.26 -1.06 19.91
CA ARG A 105 -6.94 -1.43 19.36
C ARG A 105 -6.66 -0.64 18.08
N LYS A 106 -5.38 -0.30 17.89
CA LYS A 106 -4.90 0.28 16.63
C LYS A 106 -4.88 -0.77 15.53
N VAL A 107 -5.11 -0.34 14.31
CA VAL A 107 -5.02 -1.17 13.12
C VAL A 107 -3.90 -0.63 12.23
N MET A 108 -2.97 -1.48 11.83
CA MET A 108 -2.04 -1.19 10.75
C MET A 108 -2.64 -1.75 9.45
N PHE A 109 -3.10 -0.87 8.56
CA PHE A 109 -3.36 -1.27 7.18
C PHE A 109 -2.04 -1.23 6.42
N TRP A 110 -1.43 -2.39 6.17
CA TRP A 110 -0.08 -2.46 5.60
C TRP A 110 -0.03 -2.68 4.09
N ALA A 111 -1.21 -2.64 3.44
CA ALA A 111 -1.37 -2.79 1.99
C ALA A 111 -0.60 -4.02 1.44
N ASP A 112 0.25 -3.83 0.44
CA ASP A 112 1.02 -4.89 -0.21
C ASP A 112 2.41 -5.10 0.39
N ASN A 113 2.57 -4.83 1.69
CA ASN A 113 3.75 -5.26 2.42
C ASN A 113 3.95 -6.79 2.35
N THR A 114 2.86 -7.53 2.05
CA THR A 114 2.88 -8.93 1.64
C THR A 114 1.70 -9.25 0.73
N ASN A 115 1.92 -10.07 -0.30
CA ASN A 115 0.88 -10.55 -1.21
C ASN A 115 0.32 -11.90 -0.78
N ILE A 116 1.14 -12.78 -0.20
CA ILE A 116 0.75 -14.12 0.26
C ILE A 116 1.32 -14.33 1.65
N ALA A 117 0.46 -14.27 2.67
CA ALA A 117 0.89 -14.37 4.07
C ALA A 117 1.66 -15.68 4.37
N ALA A 118 1.19 -16.81 3.87
CA ALA A 118 1.84 -18.11 4.06
C ALA A 118 3.28 -18.17 3.54
N LEU A 119 3.63 -17.31 2.59
CA LEU A 119 4.98 -17.20 2.04
C LEU A 119 5.74 -16.03 2.67
N PHE A 120 5.31 -14.80 2.45
CA PHE A 120 6.09 -13.61 2.73
C PHE A 120 5.99 -13.13 4.19
N VAL A 121 4.96 -13.50 4.93
CA VAL A 121 4.93 -13.34 6.39
C VAL A 121 5.80 -14.41 7.05
N ARG A 122 5.66 -15.65 6.58
CA ARG A 122 6.43 -16.78 7.12
C ARG A 122 7.92 -16.70 6.78
N HIS A 123 8.25 -16.21 5.59
CA HIS A 123 9.61 -16.06 5.07
C HIS A 123 9.82 -14.61 4.60
N PRO A 124 9.98 -13.66 5.54
CA PRO A 124 10.02 -12.23 5.22
C PRO A 124 11.22 -11.80 4.37
N ASP A 125 12.23 -12.66 4.24
CA ASP A 125 13.40 -12.44 3.38
C ASP A 125 13.17 -12.87 1.91
N TRP A 126 12.02 -13.45 1.60
CA TRP A 126 11.63 -13.72 0.23
C TRP A 126 11.02 -12.46 -0.39
N SER A 127 11.18 -12.31 -1.71
CA SER A 127 10.63 -11.18 -2.45
C SER A 127 9.58 -11.63 -3.44
N ALA A 128 8.53 -10.84 -3.58
CA ALA A 128 7.57 -11.01 -4.65
C ALA A 128 8.15 -10.46 -5.96
N VAL A 129 7.76 -11.04 -7.09
CA VAL A 129 8.17 -10.55 -8.42
C VAL A 129 7.68 -9.11 -8.69
N PHE A 130 6.70 -8.65 -7.94
CA PHE A 130 6.12 -7.32 -8.02
C PHE A 130 6.84 -6.27 -7.17
N ASP A 131 7.78 -6.69 -6.30
CA ASP A 131 8.57 -5.76 -5.50
C ASP A 131 9.56 -5.02 -6.40
N MET A 132 9.39 -3.70 -6.54
CA MET A 132 10.22 -2.88 -7.42
C MET A 132 11.63 -2.67 -6.86
N ASP A 133 11.78 -2.71 -5.53
CA ASP A 133 13.03 -2.78 -4.79
C ASP A 133 12.91 -3.91 -3.75
N ALA A 134 13.46 -5.06 -4.09
CA ALA A 134 13.34 -6.27 -3.27
C ALA A 134 14.02 -6.14 -1.91
N ASP A 135 15.15 -5.44 -1.81
CA ASP A 135 15.87 -5.26 -0.55
C ASP A 135 15.09 -4.32 0.38
N ALA A 136 14.62 -3.21 -0.13
CA ALA A 136 13.78 -2.28 0.61
C ALA A 136 12.47 -2.92 1.04
N ALA A 137 11.81 -3.72 0.17
CA ALA A 137 10.56 -4.42 0.50
C ALA A 137 10.75 -5.42 1.66
N ARG A 138 11.85 -6.20 1.64
CA ARG A 138 12.17 -7.13 2.74
C ARG A 138 12.43 -6.41 4.06
N ALA A 139 13.23 -5.34 4.03
CA ALA A 139 13.51 -4.52 5.22
C ALA A 139 12.23 -3.88 5.78
N THR A 140 11.41 -3.33 4.92
CA THR A 140 10.11 -2.73 5.26
C THR A 140 9.17 -3.77 5.87
N ARG A 141 9.08 -4.97 5.30
CA ARG A 141 8.23 -6.05 5.79
C ARG A 141 8.55 -6.42 7.22
N ARG A 142 9.84 -6.61 7.54
CA ARG A 142 10.28 -6.90 8.89
C ARG A 142 9.98 -5.75 9.85
N LYS A 143 10.33 -4.52 9.47
CA LYS A 143 10.07 -3.33 10.27
C LYS A 143 8.59 -3.18 10.63
N LEU A 144 7.68 -3.34 9.67
CA LEU A 144 6.25 -3.19 9.90
C LEU A 144 5.67 -4.36 10.72
N ALA A 145 6.15 -5.58 10.49
CA ALA A 145 5.74 -6.72 11.30
C ALA A 145 6.15 -6.56 12.77
N ASP A 146 7.40 -6.17 13.03
CA ASP A 146 7.87 -5.92 14.39
C ASP A 146 7.11 -4.75 15.04
N MET A 147 6.90 -3.65 14.32
CA MET A 147 6.10 -2.51 14.81
C MET A 147 4.68 -2.93 15.20
N ALA A 148 4.03 -3.75 14.38
CA ALA A 148 2.67 -4.21 14.67
C ALA A 148 2.61 -5.08 15.92
N ILE A 149 3.59 -6.00 16.08
CA ILE A 149 3.67 -6.89 17.24
C ILE A 149 3.99 -6.09 18.51
N ASP A 150 5.01 -5.23 18.48
CA ASP A 150 5.50 -4.50 19.64
C ASP A 150 4.49 -3.44 20.14
N SER A 151 3.59 -2.99 19.25
CA SER A 151 2.52 -2.02 19.56
C SER A 151 1.15 -2.66 19.72
N ASP A 152 1.04 -3.99 19.76
CA ASP A 152 -0.22 -4.77 19.84
C ASP A 152 -1.28 -4.31 18.82
N MET A 153 -0.84 -4.04 17.58
CA MET A 153 -1.74 -3.63 16.51
C MET A 153 -2.36 -4.84 15.81
N LEU A 154 -3.62 -4.70 15.40
CA LEU A 154 -4.16 -5.54 14.35
C LEU A 154 -3.51 -5.18 13.01
N VAL A 155 -3.33 -6.16 12.14
CA VAL A 155 -2.84 -5.94 10.79
C VAL A 155 -3.95 -6.24 9.80
N ALA A 156 -4.18 -5.31 8.88
CA ALA A 156 -5.10 -5.46 7.76
C ALA A 156 -4.36 -5.26 6.43
N GLY A 157 -4.75 -5.99 5.40
CA GLY A 157 -4.12 -5.88 4.09
C GLY A 157 -4.95 -6.53 2.99
N TYR A 158 -4.81 -6.02 1.77
CA TYR A 158 -5.63 -6.42 0.64
C TYR A 158 -5.49 -7.92 0.29
N HIS A 159 -4.28 -8.45 0.35
CA HIS A 159 -3.97 -9.83 0.00
C HIS A 159 -3.88 -10.79 1.20
N LEU A 160 -4.36 -10.39 2.36
CA LEU A 160 -4.40 -11.26 3.52
C LEU A 160 -5.57 -12.23 3.47
N PRO A 161 -5.42 -13.46 4.00
CA PRO A 161 -6.48 -14.47 3.99
C PRO A 161 -7.62 -14.15 4.98
N GLY A 162 -8.74 -14.85 4.81
CA GLY A 162 -9.88 -14.79 5.73
C GLY A 162 -10.58 -13.44 5.71
N ALA A 163 -10.69 -12.81 6.87
CA ALA A 163 -11.29 -11.47 7.01
C ALA A 163 -10.37 -10.34 6.53
N ALA A 164 -9.18 -10.65 6.00
CA ALA A 164 -8.13 -9.71 5.64
C ALA A 164 -7.64 -8.80 6.78
N ILE A 165 -7.96 -9.14 8.01
CA ILE A 165 -7.51 -8.51 9.26
C ILE A 165 -7.22 -9.58 10.31
N GLY A 166 -6.16 -9.40 11.10
CA GLY A 166 -5.73 -10.37 12.10
C GLY A 166 -4.60 -9.85 12.97
N THR A 167 -3.96 -10.77 13.66
CA THR A 167 -2.79 -10.51 14.51
C THR A 167 -1.53 -11.10 13.88
N LEU A 168 -0.37 -10.52 14.23
CA LEU A 168 0.93 -11.07 13.93
C LEU A 168 1.61 -11.56 15.22
N SER A 169 2.36 -12.65 15.10
CA SER A 169 3.27 -13.11 16.12
C SER A 169 4.61 -13.50 15.50
N ARG A 170 5.68 -13.47 16.30
CA ARG A 170 7.00 -13.96 15.86
C ARG A 170 7.02 -15.50 15.82
N ARG A 171 7.58 -16.08 14.77
CA ARG A 171 7.69 -17.54 14.60
C ARG A 171 8.99 -17.92 13.91
N GLY A 172 9.94 -18.45 14.68
CA GLY A 172 11.28 -18.75 14.17
C GLY A 172 11.96 -17.50 13.63
N SER A 173 12.47 -17.54 12.41
CA SER A 173 13.07 -16.39 11.73
C SER A 173 12.08 -15.46 11.02
N GLY A 174 10.80 -15.78 11.04
CA GLY A 174 9.73 -15.03 10.41
C GLY A 174 8.57 -14.76 11.36
N TYR A 175 7.38 -14.65 10.77
CA TYR A 175 6.15 -14.30 11.51
C TYR A 175 5.01 -15.25 11.12
N GLU A 176 3.95 -15.19 11.88
CA GLU A 176 2.68 -15.89 11.62
C GLU A 176 1.53 -14.87 11.65
N PHE A 177 0.66 -14.93 10.65
CA PHE A 177 -0.57 -14.15 10.60
C PHE A 177 -1.75 -15.04 11.00
N ALA A 178 -2.49 -14.63 12.02
CA ALA A 178 -3.71 -15.29 12.46
C ALA A 178 -4.89 -14.36 12.14
N PRO A 179 -5.76 -14.71 11.16
CA PRO A 179 -6.96 -13.96 10.87
C PRO A 179 -7.88 -13.88 12.09
N LEU A 180 -8.59 -12.75 12.26
CA LEU A 180 -9.67 -12.69 13.25
C LEU A 180 -10.78 -13.65 12.83
N GLU A 181 -11.29 -14.42 13.79
CA GLU A 181 -12.50 -15.21 13.61
C GLU A 181 -13.71 -14.28 13.43
N LYS A 182 -14.68 -14.73 12.64
CA LYS A 182 -15.93 -14.00 12.41
C LYS A 182 -16.87 -14.14 13.60
#